data_e0b68ff7c09ff3b5ff783fd3a04d6cd5
#
_entry.id   e0b68ff7c09ff3b5ff783fd3a04d6cd5
#
_cell.length_a   1.000
_cell.length_b   1.000
_cell.length_c   1.000
_cell.angle_alpha   90.00
_cell.angle_beta   90.00
_cell.angle_gamma   90.00
#
_symmetry.space_group_name_H-M   'P 1'
#
loop_
_entity.id
_entity.type
_entity.pdbx_description
1 polymer ?
#
loop_
_entity_poly.entity_id
_entity_poly.type
_entity_poly.pdbx_seq_one_letter_code
_entity_poly.pdbx_strand_id
1 'polypeptide(L)'
;MQAQASDRDGRVPGDEDRPAHDGGRVQDARTHDGPDRKPRPVDEQEPRRGRPRSAAAERAILDAVVGLLEAGEPLAGLSIERIARTAGVGKATIYRRWTGKEELFVDVLREIEPPEPDVSGAGGLGDLRVLLESMRTRGLAQRSSVLLHNVFAQMKSHPMLWAEYHRTVIAPRRAAMLAAVGRAVEAGELRGDTDVELMDDLFLGPMLVRTIHRPDAPLPEDLADRVIRLLIEGLAPRPAASGRGEDAGHR
;
A
#
# COMPACT_ATOMS: atom_id res chain seq x y z
N MET A 1 3.78 -11.42 -51.39
CA MET A 1 3.40 -10.18 -52.11
C MET A 1 3.77 -9.06 -51.17
N GLN A 2 5.03 -8.61 -51.23
CA GLN A 2 5.52 -7.37 -51.83
C GLN A 2 4.94 -6.15 -51.14
N ALA A 3 5.70 -5.49 -50.27
CA ALA A 3 6.83 -4.56 -50.53
C ALA A 3 6.34 -3.16 -50.92
N GLN A 4 6.76 -2.16 -50.18
CA GLN A 4 7.60 -0.97 -50.52
C GLN A 4 7.35 0.13 -49.48
N ALA A 5 8.25 0.54 -48.65
CA ALA A 5 9.42 1.42 -48.70
C ALA A 5 9.24 2.73 -49.50
N SER A 6 9.38 3.88 -48.83
CA SER A 6 9.94 5.14 -49.32
C SER A 6 10.14 6.11 -48.14
N ASP A 7 11.22 6.34 -47.62
CA ASP A 7 12.42 7.17 -47.70
C ASP A 7 12.25 8.57 -48.34
N ARG A 8 12.66 9.61 -47.57
CA ARG A 8 13.17 10.95 -47.95
C ARG A 8 13.24 11.80 -46.68
N ASP A 9 14.36 11.95 -46.06
CA ASP A 9 15.59 12.76 -46.36
C ASP A 9 15.32 14.26 -46.59
N GLY A 10 16.02 15.12 -45.80
CA GLY A 10 16.06 16.56 -46.03
C GLY A 10 16.42 17.41 -44.80
N ARG A 11 17.64 17.33 -44.23
CA ARG A 11 18.70 18.36 -44.30
C ARG A 11 18.45 19.70 -43.60
N VAL A 12 19.29 19.98 -42.59
CA VAL A 12 19.75 21.27 -42.01
C VAL A 12 20.66 22.00 -43.04
N PRO A 13 20.80 23.35 -43.08
CA PRO A 13 21.83 24.04 -42.33
C PRO A 13 21.45 25.47 -41.89
N GLY A 14 22.08 26.05 -40.91
CA GLY A 14 23.37 26.74 -40.80
C GLY A 14 23.06 28.18 -40.41
N ASP A 15 23.58 28.73 -39.43
CA ASP A 15 24.91 29.34 -39.13
C ASP A 15 24.87 30.89 -39.15
N GLU A 16 25.63 31.48 -38.17
CA GLU A 16 26.19 32.86 -38.17
C GLU A 16 25.24 34.02 -37.81
N ASP A 17 25.43 34.90 -36.81
CA ASP A 17 26.61 35.74 -36.63
C ASP A 17 26.53 36.52 -35.29
N ARG A 18 27.65 36.68 -34.60
CA ARG A 18 27.94 37.72 -33.61
C ARG A 18 28.40 39.01 -34.30
N PRO A 19 28.28 40.24 -33.70
CA PRO A 19 29.48 40.71 -33.04
C PRO A 19 29.30 41.50 -31.73
N ALA A 20 30.41 41.59 -31.00
CA ALA A 20 30.72 42.37 -29.83
C ALA A 20 30.89 43.88 -30.11
N HIS A 21 30.63 44.70 -29.08
CA HIS A 21 31.31 46.00 -28.85
C HIS A 21 31.19 46.31 -27.36
N ASP A 22 32.20 46.28 -26.61
CA ASP A 22 33.32 47.15 -26.14
C ASP A 22 32.91 48.60 -25.83
N GLY A 23 33.35 49.10 -24.67
CA GLY A 23 33.32 50.51 -24.37
C GLY A 23 33.15 50.83 -22.88
N GLY A 24 34.24 50.82 -22.15
CA GLY A 24 34.38 51.23 -20.77
C GLY A 24 34.21 52.72 -20.51
N ARG A 25 34.02 53.08 -19.26
CA ARG A 25 34.70 54.25 -18.62
C ARG A 25 34.55 54.25 -17.13
N VAL A 26 35.65 54.60 -16.51
CA VAL A 26 35.99 54.68 -15.10
C VAL A 26 35.56 56.06 -14.52
N GLN A 27 35.49 56.11 -13.17
CA GLN A 27 35.49 57.26 -12.22
C GLN A 27 34.09 57.80 -11.86
N ASP A 28 33.73 58.05 -10.62
CA ASP A 28 34.46 58.70 -9.51
C ASP A 28 33.82 58.43 -8.15
N ALA A 29 34.64 58.43 -7.13
CA ALA A 29 34.29 58.32 -5.73
C ALA A 29 33.58 59.59 -5.23
N ARG A 30 32.52 59.44 -4.42
CA ARG A 30 32.18 60.39 -3.34
C ARG A 30 31.56 59.67 -2.15
N THR A 31 32.28 59.66 -1.08
CA THR A 31 31.87 59.47 0.30
C THR A 31 30.66 60.34 0.67
N HIS A 32 29.64 59.75 1.21
CA HIS A 32 28.68 60.47 2.03
C HIS A 32 28.31 59.63 3.27
N ASP A 33 28.82 60.13 4.37
CA ASP A 33 28.55 59.74 5.74
C ASP A 33 27.11 60.20 6.10
N GLY A 34 26.37 59.36 6.82
CA GLY A 34 25.06 59.73 7.36
C GLY A 34 24.31 58.54 7.98
N PRO A 35 23.53 58.66 9.03
CA PRO A 35 23.69 57.97 10.29
C PRO A 35 22.73 56.80 10.48
N ASP A 36 23.20 55.85 11.30
CA ASP A 36 22.45 55.01 12.24
C ASP A 36 21.09 54.45 11.77
N ARG A 37 21.12 53.35 11.04
CA ARG A 37 19.94 52.48 10.88
C ARG A 37 20.02 51.36 11.91
N LYS A 38 19.21 51.45 12.97
CA LYS A 38 18.90 50.36 13.87
C LYS A 38 18.55 49.10 13.07
N PRO A 39 19.01 47.90 13.47
CA PRO A 39 18.64 46.65 12.85
C PRO A 39 17.12 46.44 13.01
N ARG A 40 16.42 46.19 11.89
CA ARG A 40 15.04 45.74 11.90
C ARG A 40 14.98 44.38 12.58
N PRO A 41 13.96 44.11 13.40
CA PRO A 41 13.73 42.76 13.93
C PRO A 41 13.60 41.77 12.78
N VAL A 42 14.33 40.66 12.86
CA VAL A 42 14.12 39.48 12.01
C VAL A 42 12.68 39.03 12.19
N ASP A 43 11.89 39.13 11.11
CA ASP A 43 10.59 38.52 11.01
C ASP A 43 10.68 37.07 11.47
N GLU A 44 10.15 36.78 12.65
CA GLU A 44 9.80 35.43 13.05
C GLU A 44 8.87 34.86 11.98
N GLN A 45 9.37 33.92 11.20
CA GLN A 45 8.59 33.20 10.21
C GLN A 45 7.43 32.52 10.94
N GLU A 46 6.23 33.08 10.81
CA GLU A 46 5.00 32.42 11.22
C GLU A 46 4.97 30.98 10.66
N PRO A 47 4.63 29.97 11.47
CA PRO A 47 4.57 28.58 11.01
C PRO A 47 3.55 28.47 9.89
N ARG A 48 3.95 27.86 8.79
CA ARG A 48 3.17 27.61 7.57
C ARG A 48 1.81 27.04 7.93
N ARG A 49 0.75 27.83 7.83
CA ARG A 49 -0.67 27.54 8.16
C ARG A 49 -1.36 26.47 7.28
N GLY A 50 -0.64 25.74 6.40
CA GLY A 50 -1.25 24.82 5.43
C GLY A 50 -1.43 23.37 5.90
N ARG A 51 -0.54 22.85 6.74
CA ARG A 51 -0.49 21.40 7.08
C ARG A 51 -1.59 20.93 8.05
N PRO A 52 -1.93 21.63 9.14
CA PRO A 52 -2.97 21.18 10.08
C PRO A 52 -4.39 21.21 9.48
N ARG A 53 -4.75 22.25 8.71
CA ARG A 53 -6.08 22.38 8.08
C ARG A 53 -6.30 21.32 6.99
N SER A 54 -5.25 20.93 6.29
CA SER A 54 -5.31 19.91 5.24
C SER A 54 -5.59 18.53 5.82
N ALA A 55 -4.93 18.13 6.92
CA ALA A 55 -5.16 16.85 7.60
C ALA A 55 -6.55 16.78 8.27
N ALA A 56 -7.03 17.88 8.86
CA ALA A 56 -8.36 17.93 9.44
C ALA A 56 -9.47 17.78 8.39
N ALA A 57 -9.28 18.40 7.20
CA ALA A 57 -10.25 18.26 6.11
C ALA A 57 -10.24 16.83 5.53
N GLU A 58 -9.09 16.18 5.45
CA GLU A 58 -8.98 14.77 5.03
C GLU A 58 -9.73 13.86 6.00
N ARG A 59 -9.42 13.96 7.28
CA ARG A 59 -10.13 13.21 8.32
C ARG A 59 -11.63 13.40 8.23
N ALA A 60 -12.11 14.64 8.14
CA ALA A 60 -13.54 14.94 8.02
C ALA A 60 -14.18 14.30 6.78
N ILE A 61 -13.45 14.19 5.66
CA ILE A 61 -13.97 13.55 4.44
C ILE A 61 -14.05 12.02 4.63
N LEU A 62 -13.02 11.38 5.20
CA LEU A 62 -13.01 9.95 5.47
C LEU A 62 -14.11 9.58 6.48
N ASP A 63 -14.21 10.32 7.60
CA ASP A 63 -15.25 10.14 8.62
C ASP A 63 -16.66 10.30 8.04
N ALA A 64 -16.86 11.26 7.12
CA ALA A 64 -18.15 11.46 6.45
C ALA A 64 -18.54 10.25 5.58
N VAL A 65 -17.59 9.64 4.86
CA VAL A 65 -17.87 8.44 4.08
C VAL A 65 -18.20 7.26 5.00
N VAL A 66 -17.40 7.04 6.04
CA VAL A 66 -17.65 6.00 7.05
C VAL A 66 -19.03 6.14 7.65
N GLY A 67 -19.39 7.34 8.13
CA GLY A 67 -20.70 7.60 8.74
C GLY A 67 -21.87 7.38 7.78
N LEU A 68 -21.74 7.72 6.50
CA LEU A 68 -22.77 7.45 5.48
C LEU A 68 -22.94 5.93 5.24
N LEU A 69 -21.83 5.18 5.18
CA LEU A 69 -21.87 3.72 5.03
C LEU A 69 -22.43 3.03 6.28
N GLU A 70 -22.12 3.51 7.48
CA GLU A 70 -22.68 3.03 8.74
C GLU A 70 -24.17 3.32 8.85
N ALA A 71 -24.63 4.45 8.29
CA ALA A 71 -26.06 4.77 8.15
C ALA A 71 -26.80 3.90 7.12
N GLY A 72 -26.09 2.96 6.45
CA GLY A 72 -26.66 2.03 5.48
C GLY A 72 -26.75 2.59 4.06
N GLU A 73 -26.15 3.75 3.76
CA GLU A 73 -26.12 4.24 2.38
C GLU A 73 -25.27 3.27 1.51
N PRO A 74 -25.78 2.83 0.34
CA PRO A 74 -25.01 1.94 -0.50
C PRO A 74 -23.83 2.67 -1.16
N LEU A 75 -22.73 1.95 -1.37
CA LEU A 75 -21.50 2.49 -1.98
C LEU A 75 -21.78 3.19 -3.32
N ALA A 76 -22.69 2.60 -4.13
CA ALA A 76 -23.11 3.15 -5.42
C ALA A 76 -23.82 4.50 -5.28
N GLY A 77 -24.55 4.72 -4.19
CA GLY A 77 -25.32 5.94 -3.92
C GLY A 77 -24.48 7.12 -3.44
N LEU A 78 -23.24 6.87 -2.99
CA LEU A 78 -22.37 7.91 -2.48
C LEU A 78 -21.78 8.73 -3.64
N SER A 79 -22.18 9.99 -3.76
CA SER A 79 -21.61 10.95 -4.71
C SER A 79 -20.60 11.88 -4.02
N ILE A 80 -19.65 12.43 -4.78
CA ILE A 80 -18.71 13.44 -4.25
C ILE A 80 -19.46 14.65 -3.67
N GLU A 81 -20.60 15.05 -4.24
CA GLU A 81 -21.47 16.12 -3.72
C GLU A 81 -22.02 15.77 -2.33
N ARG A 82 -22.51 14.54 -2.18
CA ARG A 82 -23.05 14.04 -0.91
C ARG A 82 -21.98 14.02 0.16
N ILE A 83 -20.81 13.47 -0.17
CA ILE A 83 -19.65 13.37 0.73
C ILE A 83 -19.16 14.76 1.14
N ALA A 84 -18.97 15.69 0.17
CA ALA A 84 -18.52 17.04 0.43
C ALA A 84 -19.45 17.80 1.36
N ARG A 85 -20.77 17.68 1.15
CA ARG A 85 -21.78 18.29 2.00
C ARG A 85 -21.76 17.73 3.42
N THR A 86 -21.64 16.42 3.57
CA THR A 86 -21.59 15.75 4.88
C THR A 86 -20.30 16.11 5.63
N ALA A 87 -19.17 16.20 4.95
CA ALA A 87 -17.87 16.58 5.52
C ALA A 87 -17.73 18.08 5.78
N GLY A 88 -18.69 18.93 5.33
CA GLY A 88 -18.60 20.38 5.46
C GLY A 88 -17.49 21.02 4.62
N VAL A 89 -17.12 20.41 3.48
CA VAL A 89 -16.05 20.89 2.60
C VAL A 89 -16.55 21.16 1.17
N GLY A 90 -15.79 21.94 0.40
CA GLY A 90 -16.04 22.08 -1.04
C GLY A 90 -15.55 20.86 -1.83
N LYS A 91 -16.24 20.51 -2.94
CA LYS A 91 -15.81 19.44 -3.86
C LYS A 91 -14.36 19.57 -4.31
N ALA A 92 -13.90 20.79 -4.56
CA ALA A 92 -12.50 21.06 -4.93
C ALA A 92 -11.49 20.59 -3.85
N THR A 93 -11.89 20.53 -2.58
CA THR A 93 -11.06 20.01 -1.50
C THR A 93 -10.87 18.51 -1.61
N ILE A 94 -11.90 17.79 -2.04
CA ILE A 94 -11.85 16.35 -2.31
C ILE A 94 -10.97 16.11 -3.54
N TYR A 95 -11.26 16.74 -4.69
CA TYR A 95 -10.52 16.53 -5.94
C TYR A 95 -9.05 16.95 -5.90
N ARG A 96 -8.65 17.79 -4.94
CA ARG A 96 -7.22 18.11 -4.73
C ARG A 96 -6.43 16.93 -4.15
N ARG A 97 -7.09 15.98 -3.47
CA ARG A 97 -6.47 14.82 -2.82
C ARG A 97 -6.68 13.53 -3.56
N TRP A 98 -7.88 13.33 -4.05
CA TRP A 98 -8.28 12.11 -4.76
C TRP A 98 -8.70 12.46 -6.18
N THR A 99 -8.12 11.75 -7.14
CA THR A 99 -8.45 11.94 -8.57
C THR A 99 -9.86 11.49 -8.91
N GLY A 100 -10.44 10.62 -8.06
CA GLY A 100 -11.79 10.10 -8.23
C GLY A 100 -12.35 9.50 -6.94
N LYS A 101 -13.58 9.03 -7.06
CA LYS A 101 -14.35 8.40 -5.99
C LYS A 101 -13.73 7.07 -5.55
N GLU A 102 -13.16 6.35 -6.50
CA GLU A 102 -12.52 5.04 -6.29
C GLU A 102 -11.31 5.15 -5.38
N GLU A 103 -10.44 6.12 -5.63
CA GLU A 103 -9.25 6.40 -4.81
C GLU A 103 -9.65 6.79 -3.38
N LEU A 104 -10.67 7.67 -3.23
CA LEU A 104 -11.22 8.03 -1.92
C LEU A 104 -11.74 6.80 -1.17
N PHE A 105 -12.47 5.91 -1.84
CA PHE A 105 -13.01 4.71 -1.19
C PHE A 105 -11.93 3.71 -0.81
N VAL A 106 -10.84 3.62 -1.57
CA VAL A 106 -9.68 2.80 -1.16
C VAL A 106 -9.04 3.33 0.11
N ASP A 107 -8.90 4.66 0.24
CA ASP A 107 -8.36 5.26 1.47
C ASP A 107 -9.30 5.07 2.67
N VAL A 108 -10.63 5.13 2.44
CA VAL A 108 -11.62 4.75 3.48
C VAL A 108 -11.45 3.30 3.91
N LEU A 109 -11.27 2.38 2.96
CA LEU A 109 -11.02 0.96 3.27
C LEU A 109 -9.77 0.77 4.10
N ARG A 110 -8.68 1.46 3.76
CA ARG A 110 -7.43 1.45 4.53
C ARG A 110 -7.60 1.98 5.96
N GLU A 111 -8.48 2.96 6.15
CA GLU A 111 -8.74 3.53 7.48
C GLU A 111 -9.55 2.59 8.37
N ILE A 112 -10.50 1.84 7.78
CA ILE A 112 -11.38 0.92 8.53
C ILE A 112 -10.85 -0.51 8.64
N GLU A 113 -9.87 -0.90 7.80
CA GLU A 113 -9.17 -2.17 7.94
C GLU A 113 -8.10 -2.12 9.04
N PRO A 114 -7.74 -3.28 9.62
CA PRO A 114 -6.56 -3.36 10.48
C PRO A 114 -5.30 -2.86 9.75
N PRO A 115 -4.37 -2.18 10.45
CA PRO A 115 -3.18 -1.62 9.84
C PRO A 115 -2.29 -2.69 9.18
N GLU A 116 -1.48 -2.26 8.21
CA GLU A 116 -0.48 -3.13 7.62
C GLU A 116 0.59 -3.51 8.66
N PRO A 117 1.02 -4.76 8.69
CA PRO A 117 2.05 -5.20 9.62
C PRO A 117 3.43 -4.67 9.21
N ASP A 118 4.27 -4.38 10.19
CA ASP A 118 5.69 -4.17 9.96
C ASP A 118 6.41 -5.53 9.90
N VAL A 119 6.94 -5.87 8.72
CA VAL A 119 7.69 -7.11 8.49
C VAL A 119 9.20 -6.88 8.43
N SER A 120 9.66 -5.62 8.64
CA SER A 120 11.08 -5.29 8.60
C SER A 120 11.83 -5.91 9.77
N GLY A 121 12.64 -6.93 9.49
CA GLY A 121 13.60 -7.54 10.43
C GLY A 121 13.20 -8.87 11.06
N ALA A 122 12.00 -9.40 10.79
CA ALA A 122 11.63 -10.72 11.31
C ALA A 122 12.31 -11.89 10.53
N GLY A 123 12.68 -11.67 9.24
CA GLY A 123 13.30 -12.66 8.35
C GLY A 123 12.31 -13.73 7.85
N GLY A 124 12.57 -14.31 6.72
CA GLY A 124 11.88 -15.39 6.02
C GLY A 124 10.55 -15.90 6.61
N LEU A 125 10.58 -17.02 7.31
CA LEU A 125 9.38 -17.61 7.93
C LEU A 125 8.75 -16.73 9.02
N GLY A 126 9.54 -15.91 9.70
CA GLY A 126 9.04 -14.94 10.67
C GLY A 126 8.16 -13.88 10.00
N ASP A 127 8.59 -13.36 8.86
CA ASP A 127 7.80 -12.40 8.07
C ASP A 127 6.52 -13.06 7.52
N LEU A 128 6.60 -14.28 7.01
CA LEU A 128 5.43 -15.05 6.56
C LEU A 128 4.39 -15.21 7.69
N ARG A 129 4.84 -15.53 8.90
CA ARG A 129 3.97 -15.64 10.07
C ARG A 129 3.24 -14.33 10.35
N VAL A 130 3.95 -13.20 10.35
CA VAL A 130 3.38 -11.87 10.59
C VAL A 130 2.35 -11.51 9.52
N LEU A 131 2.66 -11.77 8.23
CA LEU A 131 1.74 -11.49 7.12
C LEU A 131 0.49 -12.37 7.15
N LEU A 132 0.62 -13.68 7.44
CA LEU A 132 -0.51 -14.60 7.57
C LEU A 132 -1.40 -14.22 8.77
N GLU A 133 -0.79 -13.83 9.89
CA GLU A 133 -1.53 -13.35 11.07
C GLU A 133 -2.29 -12.05 10.77
N SER A 134 -1.69 -11.13 10.00
CA SER A 134 -2.38 -9.93 9.52
C SER A 134 -3.58 -10.27 8.64
N MET A 135 -3.48 -11.28 7.77
CA MET A 135 -4.62 -11.76 6.99
C MET A 135 -5.73 -12.35 7.87
N ARG A 136 -5.36 -13.14 8.89
CA ARG A 136 -6.31 -13.68 9.88
C ARG A 136 -7.06 -12.56 10.58
N THR A 137 -6.35 -11.57 11.07
CA THR A 137 -6.91 -10.41 11.78
C THR A 137 -7.87 -9.61 10.89
N ARG A 138 -7.50 -9.36 9.63
CA ARG A 138 -8.40 -8.73 8.64
C ARG A 138 -9.64 -9.57 8.38
N GLY A 139 -9.50 -10.88 8.24
CA GLY A 139 -10.62 -11.79 8.08
C GLY A 139 -11.59 -11.76 9.27
N LEU A 140 -11.07 -11.68 10.48
CA LEU A 140 -11.90 -11.52 11.70
C LEU A 140 -12.59 -10.15 11.72
N ALA A 141 -11.88 -9.07 11.40
CA ALA A 141 -12.45 -7.72 11.33
C ALA A 141 -13.58 -7.65 10.29
N GLN A 142 -13.38 -8.24 9.10
CA GLN A 142 -14.42 -8.30 8.06
C GLN A 142 -15.66 -9.07 8.51
N ARG A 143 -15.50 -10.14 9.30
CA ARG A 143 -16.63 -10.94 9.83
C ARG A 143 -17.37 -10.24 10.96
N SER A 144 -16.65 -9.57 11.85
CA SER A 144 -17.22 -8.89 13.03
C SER A 144 -17.80 -7.52 12.72
N SER A 145 -17.34 -6.86 11.65
CA SER A 145 -17.78 -5.53 11.24
C SER A 145 -18.83 -5.62 10.13
N VAL A 146 -20.07 -5.26 10.42
CA VAL A 146 -21.14 -5.14 9.41
C VAL A 146 -20.75 -4.17 8.31
N LEU A 147 -20.07 -3.08 8.66
CA LEU A 147 -19.55 -2.08 7.71
C LEU A 147 -18.58 -2.71 6.72
N LEU A 148 -17.51 -3.35 7.20
CA LEU A 148 -16.52 -4.01 6.33
C LEU A 148 -17.16 -5.08 5.48
N HIS A 149 -18.02 -5.92 6.05
CA HIS A 149 -18.73 -6.97 5.32
C HIS A 149 -19.53 -6.38 4.15
N ASN A 150 -20.34 -5.35 4.40
CA ASN A 150 -21.18 -4.71 3.37
C ASN A 150 -20.34 -4.00 2.31
N VAL A 151 -19.28 -3.32 2.68
CA VAL A 151 -18.39 -2.63 1.73
C VAL A 151 -17.73 -3.65 0.81
N PHE A 152 -17.15 -4.73 1.34
CA PHE A 152 -16.51 -5.77 0.52
C PHE A 152 -17.52 -6.52 -0.36
N ALA A 153 -18.72 -6.77 0.12
CA ALA A 153 -19.77 -7.40 -0.70
C ALA A 153 -20.16 -6.53 -1.91
N GLN A 154 -20.26 -5.21 -1.71
CA GLN A 154 -20.61 -4.27 -2.77
C GLN A 154 -19.45 -3.96 -3.72
N MET A 155 -18.20 -3.94 -3.21
CA MET A 155 -17.00 -3.57 -3.98
C MET A 155 -16.83 -4.43 -5.23
N LYS A 156 -17.14 -5.75 -5.15
CA LYS A 156 -17.05 -6.67 -6.29
C LYS A 156 -17.97 -6.28 -7.45
N SER A 157 -19.05 -5.56 -7.17
CA SER A 157 -19.98 -5.04 -8.17
C SER A 157 -19.53 -3.71 -8.79
N HIS A 158 -18.39 -3.18 -8.36
CA HIS A 158 -17.83 -1.91 -8.82
C HIS A 158 -16.44 -2.15 -9.43
N PRO A 159 -16.36 -2.49 -10.74
CA PRO A 159 -15.09 -2.94 -11.36
C PRO A 159 -13.94 -1.95 -11.22
N MET A 160 -14.22 -0.65 -11.31
CA MET A 160 -13.19 0.40 -11.17
C MET A 160 -12.64 0.46 -9.74
N LEU A 161 -13.51 0.41 -8.74
CA LEU A 161 -13.09 0.38 -7.33
C LEU A 161 -12.33 -0.91 -7.04
N TRP A 162 -12.81 -2.05 -7.54
CA TRP A 162 -12.10 -3.32 -7.39
C TRP A 162 -10.71 -3.28 -8.01
N ALA A 163 -10.58 -2.75 -9.24
CA ALA A 163 -9.29 -2.61 -9.91
C ALA A 163 -8.33 -1.70 -9.12
N GLU A 164 -8.83 -0.58 -8.60
CA GLU A 164 -8.03 0.35 -7.80
C GLU A 164 -7.58 -0.28 -6.48
N TYR A 165 -8.49 -0.95 -5.76
CA TYR A 165 -8.18 -1.70 -4.53
C TYR A 165 -7.16 -2.81 -4.80
N HIS A 166 -7.36 -3.57 -5.88
CA HIS A 166 -6.41 -4.61 -6.27
C HIS A 166 -5.02 -4.04 -6.51
N ARG A 167 -4.92 -2.97 -7.31
CA ARG A 167 -3.65 -2.33 -7.67
C ARG A 167 -2.91 -1.74 -6.46
N THR A 168 -3.64 -1.10 -5.55
CA THR A 168 -3.04 -0.29 -4.48
C THR A 168 -2.98 -0.98 -3.13
N VAL A 169 -3.72 -2.07 -2.94
CA VAL A 169 -3.78 -2.83 -1.69
C VAL A 169 -3.40 -4.30 -1.89
N ILE A 170 -4.11 -5.03 -2.77
CA ILE A 170 -3.89 -6.47 -2.91
C ILE A 170 -2.53 -6.79 -3.54
N ALA A 171 -2.15 -6.11 -4.63
CA ALA A 171 -0.88 -6.37 -5.31
C ALA A 171 0.35 -6.07 -4.42
N PRO A 172 0.42 -4.96 -3.67
CA PRO A 172 1.48 -4.74 -2.69
C PRO A 172 1.54 -5.81 -1.58
N ARG A 173 0.39 -6.25 -1.06
CA ARG A 173 0.32 -7.33 -0.06
C ARG A 173 0.88 -8.64 -0.62
N ARG A 174 0.49 -9.00 -1.85
CA ARG A 174 1.05 -10.17 -2.53
C ARG A 174 2.55 -10.04 -2.75
N ALA A 175 3.04 -8.87 -3.17
CA ALA A 175 4.47 -8.63 -3.33
C ALA A 175 5.24 -8.80 -2.01
N ALA A 176 4.68 -8.36 -0.88
CA ALA A 176 5.28 -8.56 0.44
C ALA A 176 5.36 -10.04 0.82
N MET A 177 4.32 -10.84 0.52
CA MET A 177 4.31 -12.29 0.74
C MET A 177 5.36 -12.99 -0.11
N LEU A 178 5.41 -12.70 -1.42
CA LEU A 178 6.44 -13.26 -2.33
C LEU A 178 7.86 -12.90 -1.87
N ALA A 179 8.08 -11.68 -1.43
CA ALA A 179 9.37 -11.26 -0.89
C ALA A 179 9.73 -12.02 0.41
N ALA A 180 8.77 -12.31 1.28
CA ALA A 180 8.98 -13.10 2.49
C ALA A 180 9.31 -14.57 2.15
N VAL A 181 8.61 -15.17 1.19
CA VAL A 181 8.94 -16.53 0.66
C VAL A 181 10.35 -16.55 0.09
N GLY A 182 10.72 -15.55 -0.74
CA GLY A 182 12.05 -15.42 -1.31
C GLY A 182 13.14 -15.37 -0.24
N ARG A 183 12.96 -14.54 0.80
CA ARG A 183 13.91 -14.49 1.93
C ARG A 183 14.01 -15.80 2.69
N ALA A 184 12.91 -16.54 2.84
CA ALA A 184 12.92 -17.84 3.50
C ALA A 184 13.70 -18.88 2.67
N VAL A 185 13.62 -18.82 1.34
CA VAL A 185 14.43 -19.64 0.43
C VAL A 185 15.90 -19.26 0.53
N GLU A 186 16.23 -17.96 0.48
CA GLU A 186 17.61 -17.47 0.58
C GLU A 186 18.24 -17.83 1.93
N ALA A 187 17.47 -17.82 3.01
CA ALA A 187 17.91 -18.24 4.34
C ALA A 187 18.01 -19.77 4.50
N GLY A 188 17.59 -20.57 3.52
CA GLY A 188 17.56 -22.03 3.61
C GLY A 188 16.45 -22.57 4.51
N GLU A 189 15.48 -21.74 4.89
CA GLU A 189 14.29 -22.13 5.69
C GLU A 189 13.26 -22.86 4.82
N LEU A 190 13.22 -22.55 3.51
CA LEU A 190 12.41 -23.21 2.50
C LEU A 190 13.31 -23.75 1.38
N ARG A 191 12.83 -24.78 0.71
CA ARG A 191 13.53 -25.41 -0.43
C ARG A 191 13.59 -24.44 -1.63
N GLY A 192 14.72 -24.39 -2.34
CA GLY A 192 14.93 -23.50 -3.49
C GLY A 192 14.61 -24.11 -4.85
N ASP A 193 14.17 -25.38 -4.90
CA ASP A 193 13.87 -26.12 -6.13
C ASP A 193 12.38 -26.13 -6.50
N THR A 194 11.60 -25.26 -5.87
CA THR A 194 10.15 -25.12 -6.07
C THR A 194 9.83 -23.69 -6.51
N ASP A 195 8.79 -23.55 -7.33
CA ASP A 195 8.26 -22.26 -7.75
C ASP A 195 7.80 -21.41 -6.55
N VAL A 196 8.38 -20.23 -6.41
CA VAL A 196 8.11 -19.28 -5.32
C VAL A 196 6.65 -18.79 -5.35
N GLU A 197 6.06 -18.63 -6.53
CA GLU A 197 4.64 -18.23 -6.65
C GLU A 197 3.71 -19.35 -6.16
N LEU A 198 4.04 -20.61 -6.48
CA LEU A 198 3.29 -21.76 -5.96
C LEU A 198 3.42 -21.88 -4.44
N MET A 199 4.60 -21.61 -3.88
CA MET A 199 4.80 -21.59 -2.42
C MET A 199 3.91 -20.49 -1.78
N ASP A 200 3.89 -19.28 -2.36
CA ASP A 200 3.03 -18.20 -1.92
C ASP A 200 1.55 -18.62 -1.91
N ASP A 201 1.07 -19.20 -3.01
CA ASP A 201 -0.30 -19.70 -3.12
C ASP A 201 -0.63 -20.76 -2.06
N LEU A 202 0.32 -21.64 -1.72
CA LEU A 202 0.13 -22.65 -0.66
C LEU A 202 0.03 -22.04 0.73
N PHE A 203 0.80 -20.98 1.04
CA PHE A 203 0.69 -20.26 2.31
C PHE A 203 -0.59 -19.44 2.40
N LEU A 204 -0.96 -18.73 1.32
CA LEU A 204 -2.14 -17.88 1.27
C LEU A 204 -3.46 -18.65 1.19
N GLY A 205 -3.47 -19.77 0.46
CA GLY A 205 -4.68 -20.52 0.14
C GLY A 205 -5.53 -20.87 1.36
N PRO A 206 -4.99 -21.46 2.44
CA PRO A 206 -5.76 -21.78 3.64
C PRO A 206 -6.42 -20.57 4.30
N MET A 207 -5.77 -19.40 4.26
CA MET A 207 -6.32 -18.15 4.79
C MET A 207 -7.45 -17.63 3.91
N LEU A 208 -7.25 -17.54 2.59
CA LEU A 208 -8.27 -17.07 1.64
C LEU A 208 -9.51 -17.97 1.64
N VAL A 209 -9.32 -19.29 1.64
CA VAL A 209 -10.44 -20.24 1.71
C VAL A 209 -11.28 -20.02 2.96
N ARG A 210 -10.64 -19.85 4.11
CA ARG A 210 -11.36 -19.63 5.38
C ARG A 210 -11.99 -18.24 5.45
N THR A 211 -11.31 -17.19 5.00
CA THR A 211 -11.83 -15.82 5.11
C THR A 211 -12.90 -15.49 4.08
N ILE A 212 -12.79 -16.02 2.86
CA ILE A 212 -13.66 -15.65 1.73
C ILE A 212 -14.70 -16.72 1.41
N HIS A 213 -14.28 -18.00 1.32
CA HIS A 213 -15.13 -19.07 0.82
C HIS A 213 -15.85 -19.85 1.93
N ARG A 214 -15.33 -19.82 3.13
CA ARG A 214 -15.89 -20.54 4.30
C ARG A 214 -16.03 -19.60 5.50
N PRO A 215 -17.01 -18.66 5.47
CA PRO A 215 -17.16 -17.62 6.50
C PRO A 215 -17.35 -18.20 7.91
N ASP A 216 -17.89 -19.42 8.04
CA ASP A 216 -18.10 -20.09 9.33
C ASP A 216 -16.87 -20.88 9.80
N ALA A 217 -15.83 -21.02 8.96
CA ALA A 217 -14.62 -21.72 9.38
C ALA A 217 -13.88 -20.98 10.50
N PRO A 218 -13.40 -21.65 11.54
CA PRO A 218 -12.68 -20.99 12.63
C PRO A 218 -11.37 -20.37 12.14
N LEU A 219 -11.02 -19.21 12.69
CA LEU A 219 -9.76 -18.51 12.50
C LEU A 219 -9.02 -18.40 13.86
N PRO A 220 -8.55 -19.54 14.43
CA PRO A 220 -7.89 -19.54 15.71
C PRO A 220 -6.55 -18.78 15.65
N GLU A 221 -6.05 -18.30 16.79
CA GLU A 221 -4.82 -17.51 16.89
C GLU A 221 -3.58 -18.25 16.40
N ASP A 222 -3.55 -19.56 16.49
CA ASP A 222 -2.45 -20.42 16.03
C ASP A 222 -2.54 -20.80 14.55
N LEU A 223 -3.50 -20.27 13.79
CA LEU A 223 -3.75 -20.70 12.39
C LEU A 223 -2.54 -20.46 11.48
N ALA A 224 -1.87 -19.30 11.61
CA ALA A 224 -0.68 -18.99 10.83
C ALA A 224 0.45 -20.01 11.10
N ASP A 225 0.73 -20.28 12.37
CA ASP A 225 1.74 -21.26 12.78
C ASP A 225 1.42 -22.68 12.31
N ARG A 226 0.14 -23.06 12.33
CA ARG A 226 -0.31 -24.37 11.83
C ARG A 226 -0.14 -24.49 10.34
N VAL A 227 -0.45 -23.45 9.56
CA VAL A 227 -0.27 -23.45 8.10
C VAL A 227 1.21 -23.60 7.77
N ILE A 228 2.08 -22.76 8.37
CA ILE A 228 3.52 -22.83 8.17
C ILE A 228 4.06 -24.21 8.51
N ARG A 229 3.75 -24.73 9.68
CA ARG A 229 4.21 -26.05 10.14
C ARG A 229 3.79 -27.17 9.19
N LEU A 230 2.50 -27.21 8.82
CA LEU A 230 1.99 -28.25 7.91
C LEU A 230 2.67 -28.22 6.55
N LEU A 231 2.99 -27.06 6.01
CA LEU A 231 3.66 -26.93 4.72
C LEU A 231 5.14 -27.32 4.80
N ILE A 232 5.83 -26.94 5.88
CA ILE A 232 7.24 -27.32 6.09
C ILE A 232 7.38 -28.81 6.35
N GLU A 233 6.54 -29.38 7.22
CA GLU A 233 6.61 -30.78 7.59
C GLU A 233 6.01 -31.72 6.53
N GLY A 234 5.18 -31.18 5.62
CA GLY A 234 4.42 -31.94 4.64
C GLY A 234 3.24 -32.72 5.25
N LEU A 235 2.50 -33.41 4.41
CA LEU A 235 1.32 -34.20 4.78
C LEU A 235 1.56 -35.73 4.67
N ALA A 236 2.75 -36.15 4.30
CA ALA A 236 3.10 -37.59 4.25
C ALA A 236 3.10 -38.19 5.68
N PRO A 237 2.68 -39.46 5.83
CA PRO A 237 2.80 -40.13 7.12
C PRO A 237 4.25 -40.09 7.60
N ARG A 238 4.48 -39.68 8.85
CA ARG A 238 5.80 -39.79 9.44
C ARG A 238 6.10 -41.26 9.66
N PRO A 239 7.35 -41.76 9.32
CA PRO A 239 7.77 -43.10 9.72
C PRO A 239 7.61 -43.20 11.25
N ALA A 240 6.97 -44.28 11.71
CA ALA A 240 6.84 -44.51 13.12
C ALA A 240 8.26 -44.45 13.73
N ALA A 241 8.42 -43.65 14.78
CA ALA A 241 9.68 -43.59 15.52
C ALA A 241 10.05 -45.06 15.85
N SER A 242 11.09 -45.58 15.22
CA SER A 242 11.58 -46.89 15.51
C SER A 242 11.90 -46.94 16.99
N GLY A 243 11.05 -47.58 17.78
CA GLY A 243 11.33 -47.84 19.17
C GLY A 243 12.74 -48.43 19.28
N ARG A 244 13.67 -47.67 19.84
CA ARG A 244 14.92 -48.28 20.28
C ARG A 244 14.51 -49.34 21.28
N GLY A 245 14.59 -50.58 20.85
CA GLY A 245 14.40 -51.72 21.71
C GLY A 245 15.26 -51.53 22.95
N GLU A 246 14.61 -51.51 24.10
CA GLU A 246 15.25 -51.84 25.34
C GLU A 246 15.79 -53.27 25.19
N ASP A 247 17.05 -53.39 24.77
CA ASP A 247 17.82 -54.62 24.95
C ASP A 247 18.23 -54.63 26.43
N ALA A 248 17.28 -55.09 27.28
CA ALA A 248 17.54 -55.46 28.63
C ALA A 248 18.31 -56.80 28.58
N GLY A 249 19.62 -56.68 28.40
CA GLY A 249 20.53 -57.81 28.59
C GLY A 249 20.42 -58.36 30.00
N HIS A 250 19.72 -59.47 30.09
CA HIS A 250 19.82 -60.39 31.20
C HIS A 250 21.12 -61.17 31.04
N ARG A 251 22.09 -60.95 31.88
CA ARG A 251 22.96 -61.99 32.50
C ARG A 251 23.69 -61.46 33.73
#